data_27bfbf4db7a49c543b83d88ab370a3df
#
_entry.id   27bfbf4db7a49c543b83d88ab370a3df
#
_cell.length_a   1.000
_cell.length_b   1.000
_cell.length_c   1.000
_cell.angle_alpha   90.00
_cell.angle_beta   90.00
_cell.angle_gamma   90.00
#
_symmetry.space_group_name_H-M   'P 1'
#
loop_
_entity.id
_entity.type
_entity.pdbx_description
1 polymer ?
#
loop_
_entity_poly.entity_id
_entity_poly.type
_entity_poly.pdbx_seq_one_letter_code
_entity_poly.pdbx_strand_id
1 'polypeptide(L)'
;MKKDIHISEVKDVYIAVVHEYNETYKVYDWNAYIINDKSIDLEMVIIVTKGYSEDKKTATFRKKIDILPAKKFAKIEMMLEDVLSINNLFNVTFFENNSLFEKSFEFRKNTINENAVQEIPLMNTKGVLKS
;
A
#
# COMPACT_ATOMS: atom_id res chain seq x y z
N MET A 1 33.09 14.32 -11.15
CA MET A 1 31.90 14.84 -11.75
C MET A 1 30.67 14.36 -10.99
N LYS A 2 29.81 15.26 -10.78
CA LYS A 2 28.64 14.95 -10.02
C LYS A 2 27.52 14.48 -10.92
N LYS A 3 26.89 13.42 -10.53
CA LYS A 3 25.77 12.90 -11.28
C LYS A 3 24.47 13.41 -10.67
N ASP A 4 23.67 14.01 -11.48
CA ASP A 4 22.34 14.42 -11.05
C ASP A 4 21.41 13.22 -11.08
N ILE A 5 21.11 12.74 -9.91
CA ILE A 5 20.15 11.68 -9.80
C ILE A 5 18.78 12.31 -9.72
N HIS A 6 18.04 12.15 -10.80
CA HIS A 6 16.68 12.65 -10.84
C HIS A 6 15.78 11.62 -10.19
N ILE A 7 15.41 11.88 -8.95
CA ILE A 7 14.42 11.03 -8.29
C ILE A 7 13.07 11.62 -8.62
N SER A 8 12.38 10.99 -9.54
CA SER A 8 11.05 11.43 -9.90
C SER A 8 10.09 11.16 -8.75
N GLU A 9 9.26 12.14 -8.46
CA GLU A 9 8.26 12.00 -7.44
C GLU A 9 7.18 11.03 -7.90
N VAL A 10 6.80 10.12 -7.01
CA VAL A 10 5.73 9.18 -7.29
C VAL A 10 4.40 9.88 -7.06
N LYS A 11 3.57 9.93 -8.10
CA LYS A 11 2.24 10.53 -8.04
C LYS A 11 1.20 9.51 -8.45
N ASP A 12 0.00 9.64 -7.88
CA ASP A 12 -1.15 8.84 -8.26
C ASP A 12 -0.97 7.33 -8.04
N VAL A 13 -0.08 6.99 -7.12
CA VAL A 13 0.05 5.62 -6.61
C VAL A 13 -0.16 5.71 -5.11
N TYR A 14 -1.08 4.91 -4.59
CA TYR A 14 -1.51 4.99 -3.20
C TYR A 14 -1.54 3.63 -2.55
N ILE A 15 -1.41 3.63 -1.23
CA ILE A 15 -1.71 2.45 -0.41
C ILE A 15 -2.95 2.81 0.38
N ALA A 16 -3.92 1.91 0.41
CA ALA A 16 -5.14 2.09 1.18
C ALA A 16 -5.39 0.85 2.03
N VAL A 17 -5.90 1.06 3.23
CA VAL A 17 -6.32 -0.04 4.10
C VAL A 17 -7.82 0.09 4.28
N VAL A 18 -8.55 -0.89 3.78
CA VAL A 18 -10.00 -0.83 3.64
C VAL A 18 -10.65 -1.83 4.61
N HIS A 19 -11.71 -1.39 5.27
CA HIS A 19 -12.46 -2.23 6.19
C HIS A 19 -13.58 -2.89 5.40
N GLU A 20 -13.47 -4.21 5.19
CA GLU A 20 -14.35 -4.95 4.32
C GLU A 20 -14.97 -6.15 5.01
N TYR A 21 -16.19 -6.50 4.59
CA TYR A 21 -16.86 -7.70 5.10
C TYR A 21 -16.31 -8.94 4.40
N ASN A 22 -15.91 -9.91 5.20
CA ASN A 22 -15.42 -11.20 4.71
C ASN A 22 -16.58 -12.21 4.80
N GLU A 23 -17.15 -12.56 3.67
CA GLU A 23 -18.32 -13.45 3.63
C GLU A 23 -17.99 -14.88 4.07
N THR A 24 -16.76 -15.32 3.88
CA THR A 24 -16.34 -16.66 4.27
C THR A 24 -16.36 -16.83 5.79
N TYR A 25 -15.79 -15.87 6.51
CA TYR A 25 -15.70 -15.92 7.96
C TYR A 25 -16.76 -15.07 8.66
N LYS A 26 -17.54 -14.31 7.88
CA LYS A 26 -18.63 -13.47 8.40
C LYS A 26 -18.16 -12.47 9.44
N VAL A 27 -17.03 -11.84 9.14
CA VAL A 27 -16.43 -10.79 9.97
C VAL A 27 -15.93 -9.66 9.06
N TYR A 28 -15.64 -8.52 9.66
CA TYR A 28 -15.01 -7.43 8.93
C TYR A 28 -13.50 -7.52 9.10
N ASP A 29 -12.78 -7.39 7.99
CA ASP A 29 -11.32 -7.39 7.96
C ASP A 29 -10.80 -6.05 7.48
N TRP A 30 -9.59 -5.73 7.87
CA TRP A 30 -8.84 -4.62 7.28
C TRP A 30 -7.89 -5.21 6.25
N ASN A 31 -8.00 -4.74 5.01
CA ASN A 31 -7.20 -5.25 3.89
C ASN A 31 -6.42 -4.12 3.23
N ALA A 32 -5.12 -4.36 3.00
CA ALA A 32 -4.27 -3.38 2.34
C ALA A 32 -4.31 -3.58 0.82
N TYR A 33 -4.37 -2.46 0.09
CA TYR A 33 -4.43 -2.43 -1.36
C TYR A 33 -3.41 -1.44 -1.90
N ILE A 34 -2.89 -1.75 -3.10
CA ILE A 34 -2.13 -0.77 -3.87
C ILE A 34 -3.03 -0.28 -5.00
N ILE A 35 -3.01 1.04 -5.22
CA ILE A 35 -3.90 1.68 -6.19
C ILE A 35 -3.05 2.40 -7.22
N ASN A 36 -3.24 2.07 -8.49
CA ASN A 36 -2.61 2.76 -9.61
C ASN A 36 -3.64 3.69 -10.25
N ASP A 37 -3.66 4.94 -9.83
CA ASP A 37 -4.58 5.95 -10.38
C ASP A 37 -3.94 6.72 -11.53
N LYS A 38 -2.86 6.21 -12.08
CA LYS A 38 -2.20 6.78 -13.25
C LYS A 38 -2.87 6.28 -14.52
N SER A 39 -2.58 6.94 -15.63
CA SER A 39 -3.09 6.53 -16.94
C SER A 39 -2.14 5.57 -17.66
N ILE A 40 -1.12 5.07 -16.98
CA ILE A 40 -0.17 4.09 -17.52
C ILE A 40 -0.04 2.91 -16.57
N ASP A 41 0.40 1.78 -17.11
CA ASP A 41 0.61 0.57 -16.31
C ASP A 41 1.86 0.68 -15.46
N LEU A 42 1.86 0.05 -14.29
CA LEU A 42 3.04 -0.13 -13.48
C LEU A 42 3.54 -1.55 -13.70
N GLU A 43 4.84 -1.70 -13.97
CA GLU A 43 5.43 -3.00 -14.26
C GLU A 43 6.34 -3.45 -13.13
N MET A 44 6.41 -4.76 -12.92
CA MET A 44 7.30 -5.34 -11.91
C MET A 44 7.12 -4.67 -10.55
N VAL A 45 5.88 -4.60 -10.09
CA VAL A 45 5.57 -3.97 -8.80
C VAL A 45 5.98 -4.92 -7.68
N ILE A 46 6.82 -4.43 -6.78
CA ILE A 46 7.23 -5.19 -5.60
C ILE A 46 6.87 -4.38 -4.37
N ILE A 47 6.06 -4.97 -3.50
CA ILE A 47 5.66 -4.34 -2.25
C ILE A 47 6.27 -5.16 -1.12
N VAL A 48 7.07 -4.51 -0.30
CA VAL A 48 7.66 -5.13 0.90
C VAL A 48 7.03 -4.46 2.10
N THR A 49 6.38 -5.25 2.94
CA THR A 49 5.70 -4.72 4.12
C THR A 49 6.34 -5.25 5.38
N LYS A 50 6.38 -4.43 6.39
CA LYS A 50 6.86 -4.84 7.71
C LYS A 50 6.20 -3.97 8.78
N GLY A 51 5.95 -4.60 9.94
CA GLY A 51 5.45 -3.88 11.09
C GLY A 51 6.56 -3.73 12.11
N TYR A 52 6.55 -2.65 12.85
CA TYR A 52 7.55 -2.44 13.87
C TYR A 52 7.04 -1.54 15.00
N SER A 53 7.61 -1.73 16.17
CA SER A 53 7.39 -0.86 17.31
C SER A 53 8.72 -0.78 18.07
N GLU A 54 8.74 -0.13 19.20
CA GLU A 54 9.99 0.02 19.95
C GLU A 54 10.65 -1.31 20.26
N ASP A 55 9.86 -2.34 20.56
CA ASP A 55 10.37 -3.63 20.99
C ASP A 55 9.88 -4.81 20.18
N LYS A 56 9.22 -4.55 19.05
CA LYS A 56 8.68 -5.61 18.20
C LYS A 56 8.93 -5.35 16.73
N LYS A 57 9.15 -6.42 15.98
CA LYS A 57 9.19 -6.39 14.52
C LYS A 57 8.42 -7.60 14.03
N THR A 58 7.63 -7.41 13.00
CA THR A 58 6.95 -8.53 12.35
C THR A 58 7.88 -9.13 11.30
N ALA A 59 7.52 -10.31 10.82
CA ALA A 59 8.18 -10.86 9.65
C ALA A 59 7.90 -9.96 8.46
N THR A 60 8.86 -9.86 7.57
CA THR A 60 8.72 -9.10 6.34
C THR A 60 7.86 -9.89 5.36
N PHE A 61 6.86 -9.24 4.78
CA PHE A 61 6.02 -9.83 3.74
C PHE A 61 6.34 -9.17 2.41
N ARG A 62 6.39 -9.98 1.35
CA ARG A 62 6.70 -9.47 0.00
C ARG A 62 5.63 -9.92 -0.97
N LYS A 63 5.13 -8.97 -1.74
CA LYS A 63 4.15 -9.23 -2.79
C LYS A 63 4.68 -8.71 -4.12
N LYS A 64 4.62 -9.53 -5.15
CA LYS A 64 5.00 -9.14 -6.50
C LYS A 64 3.78 -9.14 -7.39
N ILE A 65 3.66 -8.09 -8.21
CA ILE A 65 2.61 -7.98 -9.22
C ILE A 65 3.32 -7.67 -10.53
N ASP A 66 3.18 -8.55 -11.52
CA ASP A 66 3.89 -8.37 -12.79
C ASP A 66 3.48 -7.09 -13.49
N ILE A 67 2.18 -6.84 -13.58
CA ILE A 67 1.64 -5.61 -14.16
C ILE A 67 0.43 -5.19 -13.35
N LEU A 68 0.43 -3.94 -12.87
CA LEU A 68 -0.75 -3.33 -12.29
C LEU A 68 -1.26 -2.32 -13.32
N PRO A 69 -2.31 -2.65 -14.06
CA PRO A 69 -2.77 -1.79 -15.15
C PRO A 69 -3.21 -0.41 -14.69
N ALA A 70 -3.22 0.53 -15.63
CA ALA A 70 -3.71 1.88 -15.39
C ALA A 70 -5.12 1.84 -14.82
N LYS A 71 -5.38 2.68 -13.82
CA LYS A 71 -6.70 2.82 -13.20
C LYS A 71 -7.21 1.52 -12.58
N LYS A 72 -6.29 0.74 -12.02
CA LYS A 72 -6.63 -0.52 -11.34
C LYS A 72 -6.00 -0.57 -9.96
N PHE A 73 -6.52 -1.45 -9.13
CA PHE A 73 -6.00 -1.69 -7.79
C PHE A 73 -5.85 -3.18 -7.56
N ALA A 74 -5.04 -3.55 -6.57
CA ALA A 74 -4.82 -4.95 -6.23
C ALA A 74 -4.64 -5.10 -4.73
N LYS A 75 -5.15 -6.20 -4.18
CA LYS A 75 -4.99 -6.50 -2.76
C LYS A 75 -3.55 -6.91 -2.48
N ILE A 76 -3.01 -6.39 -1.39
CA ILE A 76 -1.67 -6.75 -0.93
C ILE A 76 -1.79 -7.86 0.11
N GLU A 77 -2.46 -7.59 1.22
CA GLU A 77 -2.59 -8.54 2.33
C GLU A 77 -3.69 -8.11 3.28
N MET A 78 -4.16 -9.07 4.06
CA MET A 78 -5.04 -8.78 5.18
C MET A 78 -4.19 -8.33 6.37
N MET A 79 -4.63 -7.31 7.08
CA MET A 79 -3.94 -6.80 8.24
C MET A 79 -4.64 -7.23 9.51
N LEU A 80 -3.98 -8.09 10.28
CA LEU A 80 -4.53 -8.60 11.52
C LEU A 80 -4.56 -7.50 12.60
N GLU A 81 -5.42 -7.67 13.56
CA GLU A 81 -5.67 -6.64 14.56
C GLU A 81 -4.42 -6.26 15.36
N ASP A 82 -3.59 -7.23 15.72
CA ASP A 82 -2.36 -6.95 16.46
C ASP A 82 -1.34 -6.18 15.62
N VAL A 83 -1.45 -6.26 14.30
CA VAL A 83 -0.58 -5.50 13.39
C VAL A 83 -1.01 -4.04 13.33
N LEU A 84 -2.29 -3.76 13.52
CA LEU A 84 -2.81 -2.40 13.49
C LEU A 84 -2.32 -1.54 14.65
N SER A 85 -1.91 -2.17 15.74
CA SER A 85 -1.45 -1.46 16.93
C SER A 85 0.04 -1.08 16.89
N ILE A 86 0.73 -1.41 15.80
CA ILE A 86 2.12 -1.05 15.60
C ILE A 86 2.26 -0.23 14.32
N ASN A 87 3.46 0.28 14.07
CA ASN A 87 3.72 1.00 12.82
C ASN A 87 3.86 0.01 11.68
N ASN A 88 3.32 0.36 10.52
CA ASN A 88 3.38 -0.49 9.32
C ASN A 88 3.99 0.30 8.18
N LEU A 89 5.03 -0.26 7.57
CA LEU A 89 5.72 0.36 6.46
C LEU A 89 5.52 -0.47 5.21
N PHE A 90 5.08 0.18 4.14
CA PHE A 90 4.93 -0.42 2.81
C PHE A 90 5.96 0.24 1.91
N ASN A 91 6.96 -0.52 1.48
CA ASN A 91 7.94 -0.03 0.52
C ASN A 91 7.57 -0.57 -0.85
N VAL A 92 7.31 0.33 -1.79
CA VAL A 92 6.84 -0.01 -3.13
C VAL A 92 7.87 0.39 -4.15
N THR A 93 8.25 -0.55 -5.01
CA THR A 93 9.08 -0.26 -6.19
C THR A 93 8.34 -0.73 -7.43
N PHE A 94 8.52 -0.02 -8.53
CA PHE A 94 7.91 -0.39 -9.79
C PHE A 94 8.65 0.28 -10.94
N PHE A 95 8.42 -0.24 -12.15
CA PHE A 95 8.93 0.39 -13.37
C PHE A 95 7.80 1.06 -14.11
N GLU A 96 8.10 2.21 -14.64
CA GLU A 96 7.21 3.00 -15.48
C GLU A 96 8.04 3.48 -16.65
N ASN A 97 7.73 3.02 -17.86
CA ASN A 97 8.52 3.37 -19.07
C ASN A 97 10.01 3.14 -18.87
N ASN A 98 10.38 1.97 -18.35
CA ASN A 98 11.77 1.56 -18.11
C ASN A 98 12.50 2.35 -17.05
N SER A 99 11.82 3.21 -16.31
CA SER A 99 12.41 3.93 -15.18
C SER A 99 11.93 3.32 -13.89
N LEU A 100 12.84 3.16 -12.94
CA LEU A 100 12.52 2.60 -11.62
C LEU A 100 12.05 3.70 -10.69
N PHE A 101 10.95 3.44 -10.00
CA PHE A 101 10.41 4.34 -8.98
C PHE A 101 10.32 3.61 -7.66
N GLU A 102 10.47 4.35 -6.60
CA GLU A 102 10.36 3.79 -5.26
C GLU A 102 9.70 4.79 -4.33
N LYS A 103 8.81 4.28 -3.47
CA LYS A 103 8.18 5.11 -2.46
C LYS A 103 7.81 4.25 -1.26
N SER A 104 8.01 4.81 -0.06
CA SER A 104 7.60 4.19 1.18
C SER A 104 6.36 4.89 1.71
N PHE A 105 5.43 4.09 2.22
CA PHE A 105 4.18 4.58 2.81
C PHE A 105 4.13 4.07 4.23
N GLU A 106 3.99 4.95 5.20
CA GLU A 106 3.94 4.54 6.59
C GLU A 106 2.58 4.81 7.21
N PHE A 107 2.01 3.77 7.80
CA PHE A 107 0.83 3.89 8.64
C PHE A 107 1.28 3.75 10.08
N ARG A 108 1.22 4.84 10.81
CA ARG A 108 1.68 4.82 12.20
C ARG A 108 0.70 4.02 13.05
N LYS A 109 1.20 3.55 14.20
CA LYS A 109 0.41 2.72 15.10
C LYS A 109 -0.93 3.38 15.44
N ASN A 110 -1.97 2.58 15.47
CA ASN A 110 -3.31 2.99 15.86
C ASN A 110 -3.96 4.05 14.95
N THR A 111 -3.45 4.23 13.72
CA THR A 111 -4.06 5.19 12.77
C THR A 111 -5.00 4.52 11.79
N ILE A 112 -5.00 3.19 11.71
CA ILE A 112 -5.93 2.46 10.85
C ILE A 112 -7.17 2.15 11.67
N ASN A 113 -8.18 3.01 11.54
CA ASN A 113 -9.43 2.86 12.30
C ASN A 113 -10.56 3.60 11.57
N GLU A 114 -11.78 3.39 12.02
CA GLU A 114 -12.97 3.95 11.39
C GLU A 114 -13.01 5.48 11.38
N ASN A 115 -12.29 6.13 12.28
CA ASN A 115 -12.28 7.58 12.35
C ASN A 115 -11.37 8.22 11.31
N ALA A 116 -10.52 7.42 10.67
CA ALA A 116 -9.54 7.92 9.70
C ALA A 116 -9.92 7.58 8.25
N VAL A 117 -11.10 7.01 8.01
CA VAL A 117 -11.47 6.58 6.67
C VAL A 117 -11.89 7.75 5.78
N GLN A 118 -11.60 7.61 4.51
CA GLN A 118 -12.00 8.57 3.48
C GLN A 118 -12.26 7.81 2.18
N GLU A 119 -12.79 8.51 1.19
CA GLU A 119 -13.02 7.91 -0.12
C GLU A 119 -11.72 7.43 -0.71
N ILE A 120 -11.72 6.20 -1.24
CA ILE A 120 -10.54 5.62 -1.87
C ILE A 120 -10.69 5.71 -3.38
N PRO A 121 -9.70 6.27 -4.08
CA PRO A 121 -9.75 6.32 -5.54
C PRO A 121 -9.98 4.95 -6.16
N LEU A 122 -10.84 4.87 -7.16
CA LEU A 122 -11.13 3.68 -7.96
C LEU A 122 -11.90 2.57 -7.25
N MET A 123 -11.93 2.54 -5.93
CA MET A 123 -12.49 1.38 -5.21
C MET A 123 -13.96 1.53 -4.85
N ASN A 124 -14.52 2.73 -4.97
CA ASN A 124 -15.91 2.98 -4.61
C ASN A 124 -16.22 2.53 -3.17
N THR A 125 -15.29 2.77 -2.27
CA THR A 125 -15.40 2.42 -0.87
C THR A 125 -14.57 3.40 -0.05
N LYS A 126 -14.60 3.26 1.27
CA LYS A 126 -13.83 4.09 2.17
C LYS A 126 -12.74 3.30 2.88
N GLY A 127 -11.64 3.94 3.18
CA GLY A 127 -10.54 3.34 3.90
C GLY A 127 -9.55 4.39 4.36
N VAL A 128 -8.47 3.95 4.94
CA VAL A 128 -7.38 4.82 5.37
C VAL A 128 -6.38 4.90 4.21
N LEU A 129 -6.14 6.11 3.72
CA LEU A 129 -5.35 6.33 2.50
C LEU A 129 -4.01 6.98 2.82
N LYS A 130 -2.97 6.50 2.15
CA LYS A 130 -1.65 7.14 2.13
C LYS A 130 -1.23 7.39 0.68
N SER A 131 -0.76 8.57 0.43
CA SER A 131 -0.30 8.96 -0.89
C SER A 131 1.19 9.30 -0.92
#